data_8020c1fddb9f2c3b0bfb15ad53f1f9d8
#
_entry.id   8020c1fddb9f2c3b0bfb15ad53f1f9d8
#
_cell.length_a   1.000
_cell.length_b   1.000
_cell.length_c   1.000
_cell.angle_alpha   90.00
_cell.angle_beta   90.00
_cell.angle_gamma   90.00
#
_symmetry.space_group_name_H-M   'P 1'
#
loop_
_entity.id
_entity.type
_entity.pdbx_description
1 polymer ?
#
loop_
_entity_poly.entity_id
_entity_poly.type
_entity_poly.pdbx_seq_one_letter_code
_entity_poly.pdbx_strand_id
1 'polypeptide(L)'
;MATPTAVIVLAAGAGTRMKSSLPKVVHPVVGRSMIGHALHAAAGTHPDHLVAVVRHQRELVAAEILRNNPDVIIADQDDIPGTGRAVQCALDELLRRGHSLSGTILVTYGDVPMLDADTLNALVRSHDERGATVSVLTTIVDDPTGYGRIIRDETSGDVCRIVEQKDASEAERQIREINAGIYAFDGEFLRDALMHVGTNNNQGEVYLTDVLAQAYQADRVTNGVVLEDQWMAQGCNDRIQLAELAAEMNRRICVEHMRSGVSIVDPSSTWIECDVRIDADTTIYPNTVLRGRTEIATGCEIGPGTTLTNAQVGPGCRVPAAWVSNTRLEGDTIVAPFTSIER
;
A
#
# COMPACT_ATOMS: atom_id res chain seq x y z
N MET A 1 14.39 -13.45 -11.27
CA MET A 1 14.34 -12.15 -10.58
C MET A 1 14.80 -12.42 -9.16
N ALA A 2 15.64 -11.55 -8.60
CA ALA A 2 15.96 -11.67 -7.17
C ALA A 2 14.67 -11.43 -6.37
N THR A 3 14.36 -12.32 -5.47
CA THR A 3 13.21 -12.22 -4.56
C THR A 3 13.71 -11.67 -3.22
N PRO A 4 12.96 -10.79 -2.56
CA PRO A 4 13.37 -10.32 -1.25
C PRO A 4 13.30 -11.44 -0.21
N THR A 5 14.31 -11.51 0.67
CA THR A 5 14.32 -12.42 1.82
C THR A 5 13.14 -12.15 2.74
N ALA A 6 12.81 -10.88 2.96
CA ALA A 6 11.62 -10.51 3.72
C ALA A 6 11.02 -9.20 3.22
N VAL A 7 9.69 -9.08 3.37
CA VAL A 7 8.99 -7.79 3.30
C VAL A 7 8.39 -7.50 4.67
N ILE A 8 8.71 -6.33 5.23
CA ILE A 8 8.21 -5.85 6.51
C ILE A 8 7.20 -4.73 6.25
N VAL A 9 5.95 -4.93 6.66
CA VAL A 9 4.86 -3.96 6.55
C VAL A 9 4.61 -3.31 7.90
N LEU A 10 4.86 -2.01 8.03
CA LEU A 10 4.70 -1.27 9.27
C LEU A 10 3.22 -0.86 9.49
N ALA A 11 2.59 -1.39 10.53
CA ALA A 11 1.19 -1.15 10.88
C ALA A 11 0.98 -0.77 12.37
N ALA A 12 2.04 -0.29 13.04
CA ALA A 12 2.06 -0.02 14.48
C ALA A 12 1.54 1.38 14.89
N GLY A 13 1.24 2.25 13.92
CA GLY A 13 0.85 3.64 14.16
C GLY A 13 -0.54 3.81 14.79
N ALA A 14 -0.70 4.77 15.71
CA ALA A 14 -1.97 5.05 16.39
C ALA A 14 -3.08 5.65 15.52
N GLY A 15 -2.73 6.33 14.41
CA GLY A 15 -3.70 6.88 13.45
C GLY A 15 -4.71 7.89 14.02
N THR A 16 -4.32 8.68 15.01
CA THR A 16 -5.22 9.59 15.76
C THR A 16 -5.97 10.61 14.90
N ARG A 17 -5.38 11.04 13.77
CA ARG A 17 -5.99 11.98 12.82
C ARG A 17 -7.24 11.44 12.12
N MET A 18 -7.42 10.12 12.07
CA MET A 18 -8.63 9.49 11.51
C MET A 18 -9.89 9.75 12.34
N LYS A 19 -9.74 10.13 13.62
CA LYS A 19 -10.86 10.37 14.57
C LYS A 19 -11.88 9.22 14.53
N SER A 20 -11.39 7.97 14.66
CA SER A 20 -12.16 6.75 14.52
C SER A 20 -11.82 5.77 15.64
N SER A 21 -12.78 4.95 16.03
CA SER A 21 -12.54 3.78 16.86
C SER A 21 -11.89 2.62 16.09
N LEU A 22 -12.00 2.64 14.75
CA LEU A 22 -11.35 1.67 13.88
C LEU A 22 -9.89 2.07 13.67
N PRO A 23 -8.91 1.14 13.80
CA PRO A 23 -7.50 1.41 13.50
C PRO A 23 -7.32 1.96 12.08
N LYS A 24 -6.43 2.94 11.91
CA LYS A 24 -6.19 3.60 10.62
C LYS A 24 -6.05 2.60 9.47
N VAL A 25 -5.18 1.64 9.61
CA VAL A 25 -4.83 0.68 8.54
C VAL A 25 -5.94 -0.32 8.21
N VAL A 26 -6.97 -0.41 9.05
CA VAL A 26 -8.14 -1.31 8.85
C VAL A 26 -9.26 -0.61 8.07
N HIS A 27 -9.20 0.72 7.89
CA HIS A 27 -10.21 1.40 7.07
C HIS A 27 -10.23 0.88 5.63
N PRO A 28 -11.43 0.62 5.06
CA PRO A 28 -11.55 0.13 3.71
C PRO A 28 -11.23 1.23 2.68
N VAL A 29 -10.55 0.84 1.63
CA VAL A 29 -10.32 1.61 0.40
C VAL A 29 -10.77 0.71 -0.76
N VAL A 30 -11.82 1.09 -1.45
CA VAL A 30 -12.35 0.37 -2.63
C VAL A 30 -12.48 -1.15 -2.42
N GLY A 31 -13.10 -1.54 -1.28
CA GLY A 31 -13.44 -2.94 -0.97
C GLY A 31 -12.41 -3.72 -0.15
N ARG A 32 -11.17 -3.25 -0.01
CA ARG A 32 -10.12 -3.89 0.79
C ARG A 32 -9.59 -2.91 1.83
N SER A 33 -9.17 -3.40 3.01
CA SER A 33 -8.52 -2.52 4.01
C SER A 33 -7.18 -1.98 3.50
N MET A 34 -6.74 -0.82 3.99
CA MET A 34 -5.42 -0.27 3.63
C MET A 34 -4.30 -1.28 3.84
N ILE A 35 -4.27 -1.94 5.01
CA ILE A 35 -3.30 -3.00 5.29
C ILE A 35 -3.45 -4.18 4.31
N GLY A 36 -4.67 -4.51 3.90
CA GLY A 36 -4.94 -5.56 2.92
C GLY A 36 -4.34 -5.24 1.55
N HIS A 37 -4.39 -3.98 1.09
CA HIS A 37 -3.71 -3.54 -0.13
C HIS A 37 -2.19 -3.64 0.01
N ALA A 38 -1.62 -3.13 1.11
CA ALA A 38 -0.18 -3.20 1.35
C ALA A 38 0.35 -4.65 1.41
N LEU A 39 -0.40 -5.56 2.07
CA LEU A 39 -0.04 -6.98 2.11
C LEU A 39 -0.16 -7.65 0.74
N HIS A 40 -1.14 -7.26 -0.06
CA HIS A 40 -1.29 -7.77 -1.43
C HIS A 40 -0.12 -7.36 -2.32
N ALA A 41 0.28 -6.10 -2.28
CA ALA A 41 1.47 -5.61 -2.98
C ALA A 41 2.75 -6.32 -2.50
N ALA A 42 2.94 -6.43 -1.19
CA ALA A 42 4.08 -7.10 -0.59
C ALA A 42 4.15 -8.59 -0.99
N ALA A 43 3.04 -9.32 -0.92
CA ALA A 43 2.97 -10.72 -1.34
C ALA A 43 3.28 -10.91 -2.84
N GLY A 44 2.95 -9.94 -3.68
CA GLY A 44 3.24 -9.97 -5.12
C GLY A 44 4.73 -9.86 -5.46
N THR A 45 5.61 -9.56 -4.50
CA THR A 45 7.07 -9.66 -4.66
C THR A 45 7.59 -11.08 -4.42
N HIS A 46 6.74 -12.00 -3.99
CA HIS A 46 7.08 -13.38 -3.65
C HIS A 46 8.21 -13.52 -2.63
N PRO A 47 8.16 -12.82 -1.48
CA PRO A 47 9.22 -12.87 -0.48
C PRO A 47 9.27 -14.24 0.21
N ASP A 48 10.45 -14.62 0.73
CA ASP A 48 10.55 -15.80 1.58
C ASP A 48 9.72 -15.64 2.87
N HIS A 49 9.66 -14.40 3.40
CA HIS A 49 8.91 -14.07 4.60
C HIS A 49 8.15 -12.75 4.46
N LEU A 50 6.87 -12.75 4.81
CA LEU A 50 6.06 -11.54 4.93
C LEU A 50 5.78 -11.27 6.41
N VAL A 51 6.22 -10.10 6.89
CA VAL A 51 6.10 -9.70 8.31
C VAL A 51 5.25 -8.44 8.41
N ALA A 52 4.33 -8.39 9.35
CA ALA A 52 3.59 -7.18 9.67
C ALA A 52 3.83 -6.77 11.13
N VAL A 53 4.23 -5.50 11.33
CA VAL A 53 4.52 -4.97 12.66
C VAL A 53 3.28 -4.28 13.22
N VAL A 54 2.82 -4.72 14.37
CA VAL A 54 1.62 -4.20 15.04
C VAL A 54 1.92 -3.64 16.43
N ARG A 55 1.08 -2.75 16.95
CA ARG A 55 1.16 -2.20 18.30
C ARG A 55 -0.21 -1.71 18.78
N HIS A 56 -0.67 -0.55 18.28
CA HIS A 56 -1.96 0.04 18.67
C HIS A 56 -3.13 -0.81 18.17
N GLN A 57 -4.08 -1.09 19.07
CA GLN A 57 -5.23 -1.97 18.81
C GLN A 57 -4.82 -3.29 18.13
N ARG A 58 -3.74 -3.85 18.64
CA ARG A 58 -3.03 -5.03 18.11
C ARG A 58 -3.96 -6.14 17.67
N GLU A 59 -4.96 -6.50 18.49
CA GLU A 59 -5.86 -7.62 18.22
C GLU A 59 -6.71 -7.38 16.94
N LEU A 60 -7.22 -6.15 16.76
CA LEU A 60 -8.02 -5.81 15.59
C LEU A 60 -7.17 -5.77 14.32
N VAL A 61 -5.97 -5.17 14.41
CA VAL A 61 -5.05 -5.07 13.27
C VAL A 61 -4.52 -6.45 12.88
N ALA A 62 -4.11 -7.27 13.85
CA ALA A 62 -3.63 -8.63 13.59
C ALA A 62 -4.72 -9.53 12.99
N ALA A 63 -5.96 -9.45 13.49
CA ALA A 63 -7.08 -10.19 12.92
C ALA A 63 -7.34 -9.81 11.46
N GLU A 64 -7.26 -8.51 11.13
CA GLU A 64 -7.41 -8.03 9.76
C GLU A 64 -6.27 -8.49 8.85
N ILE A 65 -5.01 -8.46 9.34
CA ILE A 65 -3.84 -8.96 8.61
C ILE A 65 -4.03 -10.44 8.28
N LEU A 66 -4.31 -11.28 9.27
CA LEU A 66 -4.46 -12.72 9.11
C LEU A 66 -5.69 -13.12 8.26
N ARG A 67 -6.73 -12.28 8.26
CA ARG A 67 -7.88 -12.47 7.34
C ARG A 67 -7.48 -12.24 5.88
N ASN A 68 -6.59 -11.28 5.59
CA ASN A 68 -6.10 -11.00 4.24
C ASN A 68 -5.03 -11.99 3.79
N ASN A 69 -4.14 -12.39 4.70
CA ASN A 69 -3.09 -13.38 4.43
C ASN A 69 -2.73 -14.12 5.73
N PRO A 70 -3.14 -15.39 5.88
CA PRO A 70 -2.94 -16.17 7.12
C PRO A 70 -1.48 -16.55 7.39
N ASP A 71 -0.60 -16.47 6.38
CA ASP A 71 0.81 -16.86 6.49
C ASP A 71 1.72 -15.70 6.94
N VAL A 72 1.15 -14.50 7.17
CA VAL A 72 1.91 -13.34 7.63
C VAL A 72 2.42 -13.55 9.05
N ILE A 73 3.70 -13.30 9.25
CA ILE A 73 4.33 -13.27 10.56
C ILE A 73 3.94 -11.96 11.25
N ILE A 74 3.30 -12.03 12.41
CA ILE A 74 3.01 -10.86 13.23
C ILE A 74 4.19 -10.61 14.15
N ALA A 75 4.75 -9.39 14.12
CA ALA A 75 5.75 -8.89 15.04
C ALA A 75 5.15 -7.78 15.91
N ASP A 76 5.36 -7.84 17.20
CA ASP A 76 4.84 -6.86 18.15
C ASP A 76 5.91 -5.79 18.42
N GLN A 77 5.61 -4.51 18.15
CA GLN A 77 6.47 -3.41 18.57
C GLN A 77 6.25 -3.12 20.06
N ASP A 78 7.34 -3.00 20.78
CA ASP A 78 7.35 -2.60 22.20
C ASP A 78 7.03 -1.10 22.41
N ASP A 79 7.32 -0.57 23.62
CA ASP A 79 7.00 0.81 23.99
C ASP A 79 7.99 1.86 23.41
N ILE A 80 9.08 1.44 22.81
CA ILE A 80 10.05 2.34 22.20
C ILE A 80 9.46 2.86 20.87
N PRO A 81 9.31 4.19 20.70
CA PRO A 81 8.73 4.74 19.51
C PRO A 81 9.75 4.81 18.36
N GLY A 82 9.23 4.80 17.13
CA GLY A 82 10.00 5.01 15.91
C GLY A 82 9.88 3.86 14.92
N THR A 83 10.06 4.21 13.66
CA THR A 83 9.99 3.26 12.53
C THR A 83 11.17 2.29 12.52
N GLY A 84 12.35 2.76 12.94
CA GLY A 84 13.53 1.90 13.12
C GLY A 84 13.30 0.84 14.19
N ARG A 85 12.66 1.19 15.34
CA ARG A 85 12.33 0.21 16.37
C ARG A 85 11.31 -0.81 15.90
N ALA A 86 10.30 -0.38 15.13
CA ALA A 86 9.32 -1.29 14.54
C ALA A 86 10.00 -2.33 13.63
N VAL A 87 10.93 -1.88 12.77
CA VAL A 87 11.71 -2.78 11.92
C VAL A 87 12.60 -3.72 12.76
N GLN A 88 13.27 -3.20 13.78
CA GLN A 88 14.09 -4.02 14.66
C GLN A 88 13.28 -5.15 15.32
N CYS A 89 12.06 -4.86 15.81
CA CYS A 89 11.16 -5.89 16.34
C CYS A 89 10.80 -6.97 15.31
N ALA A 90 10.62 -6.58 14.04
CA ALA A 90 10.38 -7.55 12.96
C ALA A 90 11.59 -8.44 12.68
N LEU A 91 12.80 -7.86 12.65
CA LEU A 91 14.04 -8.62 12.48
C LEU A 91 14.29 -9.59 13.63
N ASP A 92 14.06 -9.14 14.86
CA ASP A 92 14.17 -9.98 16.06
C ASP A 92 13.19 -11.17 16.02
N GLU A 93 11.96 -10.95 15.55
CA GLU A 93 10.97 -12.02 15.39
C GLU A 93 11.37 -13.02 14.29
N LEU A 94 11.92 -12.57 13.17
CA LEU A 94 12.48 -13.45 12.14
C LEU A 94 13.61 -14.31 12.69
N LEU A 95 14.56 -13.71 13.39
CA LEU A 95 15.69 -14.43 14.03
C LEU A 95 15.22 -15.40 15.10
N ARG A 96 14.25 -15.03 15.93
CA ARG A 96 13.65 -15.90 16.95
C ARG A 96 13.00 -17.14 16.35
N ARG A 97 12.47 -17.03 15.12
CA ARG A 97 11.93 -18.17 14.34
C ARG A 97 13.01 -18.97 13.62
N GLY A 98 14.28 -18.57 13.68
CA GLY A 98 15.39 -19.24 13.05
C GLY A 98 15.58 -18.88 11.56
N HIS A 99 14.96 -17.76 11.09
CA HIS A 99 15.13 -17.29 9.72
C HIS A 99 16.40 -16.46 9.56
N SER A 100 17.02 -16.54 8.38
CA SER A 100 18.17 -15.72 8.00
C SER A 100 17.73 -14.31 7.63
N LEU A 101 18.61 -13.33 7.86
CA LEU A 101 18.45 -11.96 7.37
C LEU A 101 19.33 -11.67 6.14
N SER A 102 20.06 -12.66 5.65
CA SER A 102 20.93 -12.49 4.48
C SER A 102 20.09 -12.26 3.22
N GLY A 103 20.46 -11.23 2.46
CA GLY A 103 19.75 -10.79 1.24
C GLY A 103 18.95 -9.52 1.44
N THR A 104 18.06 -9.22 0.50
CA THR A 104 17.31 -7.97 0.46
C THR A 104 16.09 -8.02 1.38
N ILE A 105 15.96 -7.02 2.26
CA ILE A 105 14.78 -6.79 3.08
C ILE A 105 14.07 -5.53 2.60
N LEU A 106 12.82 -5.68 2.19
CA LEU A 106 11.93 -4.55 1.89
C LEU A 106 11.22 -4.08 3.16
N VAL A 107 11.09 -2.75 3.30
CA VAL A 107 10.25 -2.13 4.34
C VAL A 107 9.24 -1.20 3.68
N THR A 108 7.97 -1.36 4.03
CA THR A 108 6.86 -0.53 3.54
C THR A 108 5.86 -0.25 4.65
N TYR A 109 4.83 0.55 4.37
CA TYR A 109 3.83 0.95 5.34
C TYR A 109 2.45 0.38 5.01
N GLY A 110 1.68 0.03 6.04
CA GLY A 110 0.31 -0.48 5.91
C GLY A 110 -0.74 0.57 5.55
N ASP A 111 -0.36 1.84 5.43
CA ASP A 111 -1.22 2.97 5.09
C ASP A 111 -0.91 3.61 3.73
N VAL A 112 -0.18 2.92 2.86
CA VAL A 112 0.09 3.32 1.46
C VAL A 112 -0.64 2.36 0.51
N PRO A 113 -1.97 2.49 0.35
CA PRO A 113 -2.80 1.48 -0.32
C PRO A 113 -2.65 1.45 -1.84
N MET A 114 -2.07 2.49 -2.45
CA MET A 114 -1.86 2.55 -3.90
C MET A 114 -0.56 1.89 -4.37
N LEU A 115 0.37 1.61 -3.45
CA LEU A 115 1.63 0.92 -3.76
C LEU A 115 1.35 -0.47 -4.32
N ASP A 116 1.98 -0.82 -5.43
CA ASP A 116 1.81 -2.09 -6.10
C ASP A 116 3.09 -2.96 -6.08
N ALA A 117 2.93 -4.22 -6.46
CA ALA A 117 4.03 -5.19 -6.50
C ALA A 117 5.07 -4.85 -7.57
N ASP A 118 4.68 -4.26 -8.69
CA ASP A 118 5.58 -3.92 -9.78
C ASP A 118 6.56 -2.81 -9.35
N THR A 119 6.08 -1.82 -8.62
CA THR A 119 6.89 -0.76 -8.02
C THR A 119 7.88 -1.33 -6.99
N LEU A 120 7.43 -2.23 -6.11
CA LEU A 120 8.31 -2.90 -5.15
C LEU A 120 9.37 -3.76 -5.85
N ASN A 121 8.99 -4.53 -6.86
CA ASN A 121 9.91 -5.32 -7.67
C ASN A 121 10.93 -4.45 -8.45
N ALA A 122 10.51 -3.27 -8.91
CA ALA A 122 11.41 -2.31 -9.54
C ALA A 122 12.46 -1.77 -8.55
N LEU A 123 12.06 -1.51 -7.30
CA LEU A 123 12.98 -1.11 -6.23
C LEU A 123 14.01 -2.20 -5.94
N VAL A 124 13.58 -3.47 -5.80
CA VAL A 124 14.49 -4.61 -5.58
C VAL A 124 15.49 -4.74 -6.74
N ARG A 125 15.00 -4.71 -7.98
CA ARG A 125 15.89 -4.76 -9.15
C ARG A 125 16.93 -3.64 -9.14
N SER A 126 16.51 -2.40 -8.91
CA SER A 126 17.42 -1.26 -8.85
C SER A 126 18.43 -1.37 -7.71
N HIS A 127 18.01 -1.93 -6.57
CA HIS A 127 18.87 -2.20 -5.41
C HIS A 127 19.97 -3.20 -5.77
N ASP A 128 19.60 -4.33 -6.36
CA ASP A 128 20.52 -5.41 -6.73
C ASP A 128 21.48 -5.00 -7.86
N GLU A 129 20.96 -4.35 -8.92
CA GLU A 129 21.75 -3.89 -10.06
C GLU A 129 22.84 -2.88 -9.68
N ARG A 130 22.56 -2.03 -8.67
CA ARG A 130 23.54 -1.09 -8.15
C ARG A 130 24.46 -1.67 -7.08
N GLY A 131 24.19 -2.88 -6.59
CA GLY A 131 24.85 -3.44 -5.42
C GLY A 131 24.68 -2.53 -4.20
N ALA A 132 23.49 -1.93 -4.05
CA ALA A 132 23.23 -0.97 -3.02
C ALA A 132 23.09 -1.63 -1.64
N THR A 133 23.54 -0.95 -0.60
CA THR A 133 23.32 -1.36 0.80
C THR A 133 21.96 -0.85 1.29
N VAL A 134 21.56 0.34 0.81
CA VAL A 134 20.24 0.94 1.08
C VAL A 134 19.71 1.57 -0.20
N SER A 135 18.48 1.24 -0.56
CA SER A 135 17.72 1.94 -1.60
C SER A 135 16.42 2.49 -1.01
N VAL A 136 16.02 3.67 -1.45
CA VAL A 136 14.78 4.33 -1.01
C VAL A 136 13.96 4.77 -2.23
N LEU A 137 12.65 4.55 -2.20
CA LEU A 137 11.75 5.21 -3.14
C LEU A 137 11.58 6.68 -2.74
N THR A 138 11.69 7.54 -3.72
CA THR A 138 11.50 8.99 -3.57
C THR A 138 10.44 9.49 -4.54
N THR A 139 9.91 10.66 -4.32
CA THR A 139 9.05 11.33 -5.30
C THR A 139 9.23 12.84 -5.20
N ILE A 140 8.94 13.56 -6.29
CA ILE A 140 9.02 15.01 -6.34
C ILE A 140 7.60 15.56 -6.25
N VAL A 141 7.34 16.39 -5.23
CA VAL A 141 6.02 16.95 -4.97
C VAL A 141 6.05 18.47 -5.02
N ASP A 142 4.90 19.10 -5.28
CA ASP A 142 4.78 20.56 -5.26
C ASP A 142 4.84 21.12 -3.84
N ASP A 143 4.17 20.47 -2.89
CA ASP A 143 4.23 20.82 -1.48
C ASP A 143 4.84 19.65 -0.67
N PRO A 144 6.12 19.78 -0.26
CA PRO A 144 6.81 18.75 0.50
C PRO A 144 6.52 18.80 2.02
N THR A 145 5.62 19.65 2.48
CA THR A 145 5.33 19.85 3.90
C THR A 145 4.90 18.55 4.59
N GLY A 146 5.56 18.22 5.70
CA GLY A 146 5.26 17.05 6.51
C GLY A 146 6.03 15.79 6.15
N TYR A 147 6.81 15.79 5.07
CA TYR A 147 7.63 14.65 4.62
C TYR A 147 9.10 14.83 4.99
N GLY A 148 9.84 13.74 5.02
CA GLY A 148 11.31 13.73 5.05
C GLY A 148 11.89 14.20 3.70
N ARG A 149 12.95 14.99 3.74
CA ARG A 149 13.62 15.51 2.53
C ARG A 149 14.79 14.64 2.16
N ILE A 150 14.93 14.38 0.86
CA ILE A 150 16.08 13.64 0.31
C ILE A 150 17.23 14.60 0.08
N ILE A 151 18.36 14.32 0.73
CA ILE A 151 19.59 15.05 0.51
C ILE A 151 20.51 14.17 -0.34
N ARG A 152 20.91 14.67 -1.51
CA ARG A 152 21.81 13.98 -2.43
C ARG A 152 23.21 14.58 -2.41
N ASP A 153 24.19 13.73 -2.65
CA ASP A 153 25.55 14.19 -2.98
C ASP A 153 25.56 14.84 -4.37
N GLU A 154 26.10 16.04 -4.44
CA GLU A 154 26.12 16.82 -5.69
C GLU A 154 27.00 16.19 -6.78
N THR A 155 27.95 15.33 -6.39
CA THR A 155 28.92 14.74 -7.30
C THR A 155 28.47 13.37 -7.81
N SER A 156 28.05 12.48 -6.89
CA SER A 156 27.65 11.11 -7.23
C SER A 156 26.17 10.98 -7.53
N GLY A 157 25.33 11.88 -7.01
CA GLY A 157 23.88 11.78 -7.05
C GLY A 157 23.28 10.78 -6.06
N ASP A 158 24.11 10.13 -5.25
CA ASP A 158 23.67 9.19 -4.22
C ASP A 158 22.91 9.92 -3.10
N VAL A 159 22.05 9.19 -2.41
CA VAL A 159 21.29 9.77 -1.29
C VAL A 159 22.18 9.77 -0.04
N CYS A 160 22.59 10.96 0.43
CA CYS A 160 23.45 11.10 1.61
C CYS A 160 22.69 10.84 2.91
N ARG A 161 21.48 11.40 3.01
CA ARG A 161 20.63 11.32 4.19
C ARG A 161 19.21 11.75 3.90
N ILE A 162 18.32 11.42 4.81
CA ILE A 162 16.92 11.88 4.83
C ILE A 162 16.75 12.74 6.08
N VAL A 163 16.20 13.96 5.90
CA VAL A 163 15.97 14.89 7.00
C VAL A 163 14.47 15.04 7.22
N GLU A 164 14.01 14.65 8.39
CA GLU A 164 12.60 14.73 8.76
C GLU A 164 12.15 16.22 8.85
N GLN A 165 10.87 16.49 8.53
CA GLN A 165 10.29 17.84 8.49
C GLN A 165 10.61 18.66 9.75
N LYS A 166 10.60 18.05 10.95
CA LYS A 166 10.82 18.74 12.22
C LYS A 166 12.27 19.06 12.48
N ASP A 167 13.19 18.33 11.87
CA ASP A 167 14.62 18.44 12.00
C ASP A 167 15.26 19.26 10.86
N ALA A 168 14.50 19.50 9.78
CA ALA A 168 14.97 20.21 8.58
C ALA A 168 15.21 21.71 8.82
N SER A 169 16.34 22.20 8.35
CA SER A 169 16.65 23.63 8.22
C SER A 169 15.71 24.30 7.20
N GLU A 170 15.70 25.65 7.17
CA GLU A 170 14.87 26.40 6.23
C GLU A 170 15.23 26.09 4.76
N ALA A 171 16.52 25.94 4.45
CA ALA A 171 16.99 25.58 3.11
C ALA A 171 16.56 24.15 2.74
N GLU A 172 16.69 23.17 3.64
CA GLU A 172 16.30 21.80 3.39
C GLU A 172 14.77 21.66 3.20
N ARG A 173 13.96 22.48 3.87
CA ARG A 173 12.49 22.51 3.68
C ARG A 173 12.07 22.88 2.26
N GLN A 174 12.92 23.56 1.48
CA GLN A 174 12.65 23.93 0.09
C GLN A 174 12.89 22.77 -0.89
N ILE A 175 13.54 21.70 -0.45
CA ILE A 175 13.76 20.51 -1.27
C ILE A 175 12.42 19.83 -1.53
N ARG A 176 12.11 19.58 -2.81
CA ARG A 176 10.85 19.00 -3.27
C ARG A 176 10.90 17.48 -3.41
N GLU A 177 12.10 16.89 -3.43
CA GLU A 177 12.28 15.45 -3.41
C GLU A 177 12.09 14.94 -1.99
N ILE A 178 11.08 14.08 -1.81
CA ILE A 178 10.67 13.56 -0.52
C ILE A 178 10.88 12.06 -0.40
N ASN A 179 11.04 11.61 0.83
CA ASN A 179 11.06 10.22 1.21
C ASN A 179 9.65 9.61 1.11
N ALA A 180 9.50 8.60 0.26
CA ALA A 180 8.25 7.84 0.15
C ALA A 180 8.05 6.83 1.30
N GLY A 181 9.07 6.62 2.14
CA GLY A 181 9.01 5.68 3.26
C GLY A 181 9.19 4.21 2.88
N ILE A 182 9.49 3.90 1.64
CA ILE A 182 9.64 2.53 1.13
C ILE A 182 11.10 2.28 0.83
N TYR A 183 11.64 1.20 1.39
CA TYR A 183 13.07 0.92 1.34
C TYR A 183 13.38 -0.52 0.95
N ALA A 184 14.55 -0.71 0.33
CA ALA A 184 15.24 -1.98 0.23
C ALA A 184 16.60 -1.87 0.94
N PHE A 185 16.90 -2.84 1.78
CA PHE A 185 18.12 -2.89 2.58
C PHE A 185 18.84 -4.21 2.36
N ASP A 186 20.18 -4.19 2.43
CA ASP A 186 20.92 -5.37 2.84
C ASP A 186 20.52 -5.72 4.28
N GLY A 187 20.04 -6.95 4.49
CA GLY A 187 19.41 -7.30 5.76
C GLY A 187 20.40 -7.44 6.92
N GLU A 188 21.63 -7.86 6.65
CA GLU A 188 22.68 -7.95 7.67
C GLU A 188 23.13 -6.56 8.10
N PHE A 189 23.34 -5.67 7.12
CA PHE A 189 23.66 -4.27 7.41
C PHE A 189 22.52 -3.59 8.17
N LEU A 190 21.26 -3.78 7.76
CA LEU A 190 20.10 -3.19 8.42
C LEU A 190 20.05 -3.55 9.91
N ARG A 191 20.24 -4.82 10.24
CA ARG A 191 20.27 -5.28 11.64
C ARG A 191 21.37 -4.58 12.43
N ASP A 192 22.57 -4.58 11.91
CA ASP A 192 23.74 -4.03 12.60
C ASP A 192 23.63 -2.50 12.74
N ALA A 193 23.16 -1.80 11.71
CA ALA A 193 22.95 -0.36 11.74
C ALA A 193 21.88 0.05 12.76
N LEU A 194 20.75 -0.66 12.85
CA LEU A 194 19.68 -0.35 13.81
C LEU A 194 20.12 -0.47 15.27
N MET A 195 21.12 -1.29 15.60
CA MET A 195 21.69 -1.33 16.95
C MET A 195 22.42 -0.03 17.34
N HIS A 196 22.78 0.81 16.39
CA HIS A 196 23.52 2.04 16.58
C HIS A 196 22.67 3.30 16.32
N VAL A 197 21.40 3.16 15.87
CA VAL A 197 20.48 4.29 15.76
C VAL A 197 20.04 4.72 17.16
N GLY A 198 20.28 5.99 17.48
CA GLY A 198 19.87 6.60 18.74
C GLY A 198 18.49 7.27 18.67
N THR A 199 18.11 7.91 19.77
CA THR A 199 16.87 8.71 19.89
C THR A 199 17.16 10.21 20.00
N ASN A 200 18.35 10.66 19.63
CA ASN A 200 18.76 12.06 19.75
C ASN A 200 18.24 12.90 18.57
N ASN A 201 16.93 13.04 18.49
CA ASN A 201 16.21 13.83 17.50
C ASN A 201 15.00 14.54 18.13
N ASN A 202 14.35 15.46 17.43
CA ASN A 202 13.25 16.27 17.97
C ASN A 202 12.01 15.47 18.39
N GLN A 203 11.90 14.19 18.03
CA GLN A 203 10.78 13.33 18.40
C GLN A 203 11.13 12.29 19.47
N GLY A 204 12.43 12.08 19.75
CA GLY A 204 12.89 11.04 20.68
C GLY A 204 12.62 9.62 20.18
N GLU A 205 12.61 9.41 18.87
CA GLU A 205 12.26 8.16 18.20
C GLU A 205 13.47 7.49 17.56
N VAL A 206 13.44 6.19 17.39
CA VAL A 206 14.41 5.45 16.58
C VAL A 206 14.00 5.59 15.11
N TYR A 207 14.70 6.44 14.35
CA TYR A 207 14.40 6.70 12.95
C TYR A 207 15.02 5.64 12.02
N LEU A 208 14.20 5.03 11.17
CA LEU A 208 14.68 4.13 10.12
C LEU A 208 15.53 4.89 9.07
N THR A 209 15.21 6.16 8.85
CA THR A 209 15.93 7.06 7.92
C THR A 209 17.41 7.23 8.27
N ASP A 210 17.79 7.07 9.55
CA ASP A 210 19.18 7.20 9.99
C ASP A 210 20.07 6.06 9.49
N VAL A 211 19.49 4.90 9.18
CA VAL A 211 20.22 3.75 8.60
C VAL A 211 20.83 4.11 7.23
N LEU A 212 20.13 4.92 6.43
CA LEU A 212 20.63 5.38 5.14
C LEU A 212 21.84 6.29 5.33
N ALA A 213 21.78 7.23 6.28
CA ALA A 213 22.91 8.11 6.59
C ALA A 213 24.13 7.32 7.10
N GLN A 214 23.93 6.29 7.91
CA GLN A 214 25.00 5.39 8.36
C GLN A 214 25.65 4.63 7.18
N ALA A 215 24.84 4.14 6.23
CA ALA A 215 25.36 3.48 5.03
C ALA A 215 26.25 4.43 4.22
N TYR A 216 25.77 5.64 3.95
CA TYR A 216 26.56 6.66 3.23
C TYR A 216 27.86 7.03 3.96
N GLN A 217 27.83 7.23 5.29
CA GLN A 217 29.01 7.53 6.10
C GLN A 217 30.03 6.39 6.16
N ALA A 218 29.59 5.17 5.92
CA ALA A 218 30.43 3.97 5.85
C ALA A 218 30.92 3.66 4.42
N ASP A 219 30.85 4.65 3.49
CA ASP A 219 31.20 4.52 2.07
C ASP A 219 30.47 3.34 1.37
N ARG A 220 29.24 3.05 1.81
CA ARG A 220 28.39 2.05 1.17
C ARG A 220 27.49 2.71 0.10
N VAL A 221 27.14 1.92 -0.91
CA VAL A 221 26.28 2.41 -1.99
C VAL A 221 24.88 2.66 -1.46
N THR A 222 24.39 3.89 -1.61
CA THR A 222 23.02 4.31 -1.33
C THR A 222 22.32 4.70 -2.62
N ASN A 223 21.05 4.38 -2.76
CA ASN A 223 20.32 4.59 -4.01
C ASN A 223 18.96 5.25 -3.76
N GLY A 224 18.60 6.23 -4.57
CA GLY A 224 17.28 6.86 -4.56
C GLY A 224 16.58 6.65 -5.90
N VAL A 225 15.49 5.88 -5.87
CA VAL A 225 14.65 5.58 -7.05
C VAL A 225 13.46 6.53 -7.06
N VAL A 226 13.41 7.41 -8.04
CA VAL A 226 12.34 8.42 -8.15
C VAL A 226 11.10 7.79 -8.78
N LEU A 227 9.97 7.87 -8.07
CA LEU A 227 8.65 7.49 -8.56
C LEU A 227 8.09 8.59 -9.45
N GLU A 228 7.67 8.23 -10.65
CA GLU A 228 6.93 9.14 -11.55
C GLU A 228 5.49 9.33 -11.07
N ASP A 229 4.88 8.28 -10.57
CA ASP A 229 3.51 8.28 -10.05
C ASP A 229 3.50 8.54 -8.54
N GLN A 230 3.20 9.79 -8.16
CA GLN A 230 3.15 10.24 -6.76
C GLN A 230 2.13 9.46 -5.91
N TRP A 231 1.05 8.94 -6.50
CA TRP A 231 0.03 8.18 -5.79
C TRP A 231 0.57 6.89 -5.16
N MET A 232 1.63 6.30 -5.77
CA MET A 232 2.27 5.09 -5.24
C MET A 232 2.97 5.31 -3.89
N ALA A 233 3.30 6.57 -3.56
CA ALA A 233 3.94 6.94 -2.30
C ALA A 233 2.98 7.60 -1.29
N GLN A 234 1.73 7.85 -1.70
CA GLN A 234 0.80 8.61 -0.87
C GLN A 234 0.23 7.80 0.27
N GLY A 235 0.60 8.18 1.50
CA GLY A 235 0.03 7.62 2.72
C GLY A 235 -1.32 8.25 3.08
N CYS A 236 -2.16 7.48 3.75
CA CYS A 236 -3.46 7.92 4.27
C CYS A 236 -3.37 8.28 5.75
N ASN A 237 -3.61 9.50 6.13
CA ASN A 237 -3.52 9.94 7.53
C ASN A 237 -4.84 10.43 8.13
N ASP A 238 -5.79 10.84 7.29
CA ASP A 238 -7.10 11.34 7.69
C ASP A 238 -8.17 10.94 6.68
N ARG A 239 -9.41 11.35 6.93
CA ARG A 239 -10.56 10.96 6.08
C ARG A 239 -10.62 11.71 4.75
N ILE A 240 -9.94 12.85 4.62
CA ILE A 240 -9.86 13.57 3.35
C ILE A 240 -8.95 12.80 2.42
N GLN A 241 -7.74 12.48 2.89
CA GLN A 241 -6.80 11.64 2.14
C GLN A 241 -7.37 10.26 1.82
N LEU A 242 -8.15 9.67 2.75
CA LEU A 242 -8.85 8.40 2.49
C LEU A 242 -9.81 8.51 1.30
N ALA A 243 -10.59 9.59 1.22
CA ALA A 243 -11.54 9.80 0.13
C ALA A 243 -10.83 10.06 -1.21
N GLU A 244 -9.74 10.84 -1.20
CA GLU A 244 -8.93 11.13 -2.39
C GLU A 244 -8.27 9.87 -2.95
N LEU A 245 -7.64 9.06 -2.08
CA LEU A 245 -7.04 7.76 -2.45
C LEU A 245 -8.08 6.80 -3.01
N ALA A 246 -9.25 6.72 -2.39
CA ALA A 246 -10.34 5.86 -2.85
C ALA A 246 -10.88 6.31 -4.22
N ALA A 247 -11.02 7.61 -4.45
CA ALA A 247 -11.46 8.15 -5.73
C ALA A 247 -10.45 7.85 -6.85
N GLU A 248 -9.16 8.06 -6.60
CA GLU A 248 -8.12 7.76 -7.62
C GLU A 248 -8.01 6.26 -7.88
N MET A 249 -8.07 5.42 -6.84
CA MET A 249 -8.06 3.96 -7.02
C MET A 249 -9.27 3.50 -7.86
N ASN A 250 -10.49 3.97 -7.54
CA ASN A 250 -11.68 3.66 -8.32
C ASN A 250 -11.56 4.13 -9.78
N ARG A 251 -11.00 5.34 -10.00
CA ARG A 251 -10.75 5.84 -11.36
C ARG A 251 -9.83 4.89 -12.15
N ARG A 252 -8.75 4.38 -11.53
CA ARG A 252 -7.82 3.41 -12.16
C ARG A 252 -8.50 2.09 -12.47
N ILE A 253 -9.30 1.56 -11.55
CA ILE A 253 -10.09 0.34 -11.74
C ILE A 253 -11.06 0.50 -12.92
N CYS A 254 -11.77 1.61 -13.00
CA CYS A 254 -12.65 1.90 -14.14
C CYS A 254 -11.87 1.94 -15.46
N VAL A 255 -10.69 2.57 -15.48
CA VAL A 255 -9.83 2.62 -16.68
C VAL A 255 -9.35 1.22 -17.10
N GLU A 256 -9.00 0.37 -16.14
CA GLU A 256 -8.56 -1.00 -16.41
C GLU A 256 -9.70 -1.83 -17.04
N HIS A 257 -10.90 -1.78 -16.48
CA HIS A 257 -12.07 -2.42 -17.07
C HIS A 257 -12.38 -1.91 -18.46
N MET A 258 -12.31 -0.58 -18.70
CA MET A 258 -12.51 -0.01 -20.04
C MET A 258 -11.45 -0.50 -21.03
N ARG A 259 -10.19 -0.60 -20.63
CA ARG A 259 -9.12 -1.17 -21.48
C ARG A 259 -9.34 -2.65 -21.79
N SER A 260 -10.01 -3.37 -20.89
CA SER A 260 -10.37 -4.78 -21.05
C SER A 260 -11.68 -5.00 -21.83
N GLY A 261 -12.27 -3.94 -22.42
CA GLY A 261 -13.43 -4.04 -23.30
C GLY A 261 -14.78 -3.82 -22.63
N VAL A 262 -14.83 -3.31 -21.40
CA VAL A 262 -16.06 -2.93 -20.71
C VAL A 262 -16.43 -1.49 -21.07
N SER A 263 -17.69 -1.24 -21.41
CA SER A 263 -18.22 0.11 -21.63
C SER A 263 -18.71 0.71 -20.31
N ILE A 264 -18.05 1.74 -19.80
CA ILE A 264 -18.49 2.50 -18.62
C ILE A 264 -18.96 3.88 -19.10
N VAL A 265 -20.27 4.12 -19.08
CA VAL A 265 -20.88 5.33 -19.67
C VAL A 265 -20.46 6.59 -18.93
N ASP A 266 -20.41 6.53 -17.59
CA ASP A 266 -19.95 7.62 -16.75
C ASP A 266 -19.07 7.09 -15.61
N PRO A 267 -17.74 7.07 -15.81
CA PRO A 267 -16.80 6.62 -14.77
C PRO A 267 -16.87 7.45 -13.48
N SER A 268 -17.31 8.70 -13.55
CA SER A 268 -17.34 9.61 -12.39
C SER A 268 -18.44 9.24 -11.38
N SER A 269 -19.53 8.62 -11.82
CA SER A 269 -20.63 8.14 -10.98
C SER A 269 -20.65 6.61 -10.82
N THR A 270 -19.63 5.92 -11.31
CA THR A 270 -19.50 4.47 -11.21
C THR A 270 -18.49 4.11 -10.12
N TRP A 271 -18.86 3.19 -9.22
CA TRP A 271 -17.98 2.70 -8.17
C TRP A 271 -17.77 1.20 -8.30
N ILE A 272 -16.52 0.77 -8.48
CA ILE A 272 -16.15 -0.62 -8.69
C ILE A 272 -15.06 -1.00 -7.68
N GLU A 273 -15.36 -1.96 -6.79
CA GLU A 273 -14.39 -2.45 -5.81
C GLU A 273 -13.32 -3.36 -6.47
N CYS A 274 -12.15 -3.44 -5.84
CA CYS A 274 -10.95 -4.02 -6.43
C CYS A 274 -11.02 -5.52 -6.77
N ASP A 275 -11.95 -6.28 -6.14
CA ASP A 275 -12.12 -7.71 -6.39
C ASP A 275 -13.26 -8.03 -7.38
N VAL A 276 -13.90 -7.01 -7.95
CA VAL A 276 -14.95 -7.15 -8.98
C VAL A 276 -14.34 -7.54 -10.30
N ARG A 277 -15.00 -8.45 -11.02
CA ARG A 277 -14.64 -8.89 -12.38
C ARG A 277 -15.75 -8.63 -13.36
N ILE A 278 -15.43 -8.09 -14.51
CA ILE A 278 -16.39 -7.76 -15.56
C ILE A 278 -15.80 -8.22 -16.89
N ASP A 279 -16.52 -9.09 -17.58
CA ASP A 279 -16.13 -9.54 -18.92
C ASP A 279 -16.39 -8.45 -19.97
N ALA A 280 -15.66 -8.52 -21.08
CA ALA A 280 -15.78 -7.61 -22.21
C ALA A 280 -17.22 -7.58 -22.78
N ASP A 281 -17.53 -6.54 -23.56
CA ASP A 281 -18.85 -6.27 -24.17
C ASP A 281 -19.99 -6.03 -23.16
N THR A 282 -19.66 -5.84 -21.87
CA THR A 282 -20.62 -5.43 -20.84
C THR A 282 -20.69 -3.91 -20.79
N THR A 283 -21.91 -3.37 -20.59
CA THR A 283 -22.13 -1.91 -20.42
C THR A 283 -22.56 -1.60 -18.99
N ILE A 284 -21.82 -0.69 -18.35
CA ILE A 284 -22.11 -0.15 -17.02
C ILE A 284 -22.65 1.27 -17.15
N TYR A 285 -23.88 1.47 -16.73
CA TYR A 285 -24.59 2.76 -16.78
C TYR A 285 -24.33 3.60 -15.53
N PRO A 286 -24.61 4.92 -15.56
CA PRO A 286 -24.33 5.84 -14.46
C PRO A 286 -24.95 5.43 -13.11
N ASN A 287 -24.32 5.87 -12.01
CA ASN A 287 -24.74 5.60 -10.63
C ASN A 287 -24.78 4.09 -10.28
N THR A 288 -23.90 3.32 -10.87
CA THR A 288 -23.77 1.88 -10.58
C THR A 288 -22.67 1.65 -9.54
N VAL A 289 -22.96 0.77 -8.58
CA VAL A 289 -22.04 0.38 -7.50
C VAL A 289 -21.83 -1.14 -7.52
N LEU A 290 -20.59 -1.57 -7.74
CA LEU A 290 -20.20 -2.98 -7.79
C LEU A 290 -19.25 -3.29 -6.63
N ARG A 291 -19.62 -4.26 -5.77
CA ARG A 291 -18.94 -4.55 -4.51
C ARG A 291 -18.56 -6.00 -4.34
N GLY A 292 -17.54 -6.20 -3.51
CA GLY A 292 -17.06 -7.50 -3.07
C GLY A 292 -16.57 -8.35 -4.25
N ARG A 293 -16.89 -9.63 -4.25
CA ARG A 293 -16.52 -10.58 -5.32
C ARG A 293 -17.61 -10.70 -6.38
N THR A 294 -18.12 -9.57 -6.86
CA THR A 294 -19.10 -9.54 -7.94
C THR A 294 -18.42 -9.92 -9.27
N GLU A 295 -19.05 -10.84 -9.98
CA GLU A 295 -18.60 -11.30 -11.31
C GLU A 295 -19.71 -11.07 -12.33
N ILE A 296 -19.42 -10.40 -13.43
CA ILE A 296 -20.38 -10.06 -14.49
C ILE A 296 -19.85 -10.63 -15.80
N ALA A 297 -20.60 -11.57 -16.37
CA ALA A 297 -20.28 -12.18 -17.65
C ALA A 297 -20.57 -11.22 -18.81
N THR A 298 -20.09 -11.60 -20.00
CA THR A 298 -20.16 -10.80 -21.23
C THR A 298 -21.57 -10.40 -21.65
N GLY A 299 -21.69 -9.26 -22.32
CA GLY A 299 -22.92 -8.80 -22.97
C GLY A 299 -24.02 -8.30 -22.02
N CYS A 300 -23.68 -8.02 -20.76
CA CYS A 300 -24.61 -7.51 -19.76
C CYS A 300 -24.85 -6.00 -19.88
N GLU A 301 -26.02 -5.55 -19.47
CA GLU A 301 -26.38 -4.15 -19.26
C GLU A 301 -26.69 -3.92 -17.78
N ILE A 302 -25.79 -3.23 -17.04
CA ILE A 302 -25.89 -3.02 -15.59
C ILE A 302 -26.11 -1.53 -15.28
N GLY A 303 -27.18 -1.24 -14.58
CA GLY A 303 -27.58 0.13 -14.25
C GLY A 303 -28.62 0.70 -15.21
N PRO A 304 -28.94 2.03 -15.12
CA PRO A 304 -28.43 2.95 -14.11
C PRO A 304 -28.98 2.70 -12.70
N GLY A 305 -28.25 3.20 -11.69
CA GLY A 305 -28.73 3.15 -10.30
C GLY A 305 -28.74 1.74 -9.68
N THR A 306 -27.92 0.84 -10.15
CA THR A 306 -27.85 -0.55 -9.69
C THR A 306 -26.71 -0.73 -8.67
N THR A 307 -26.96 -1.53 -7.64
CA THR A 307 -25.96 -1.99 -6.70
C THR A 307 -25.89 -3.52 -6.74
N LEU A 308 -24.69 -4.06 -7.03
CA LEU A 308 -24.40 -5.48 -6.96
C LEU A 308 -23.36 -5.75 -5.87
N THR A 309 -23.62 -6.72 -4.99
CA THR A 309 -22.69 -7.11 -3.92
C THR A 309 -22.53 -8.63 -3.90
N ASN A 310 -21.32 -9.16 -4.11
CA ASN A 310 -21.04 -10.59 -4.17
C ASN A 310 -22.03 -11.33 -5.11
N ALA A 311 -22.36 -10.72 -6.23
CA ALA A 311 -23.32 -11.27 -7.19
C ALA A 311 -22.60 -11.94 -8.36
N GLN A 312 -23.12 -13.08 -8.83
CA GLN A 312 -22.69 -13.73 -10.07
C GLN A 312 -23.74 -13.48 -11.14
N VAL A 313 -23.40 -12.72 -12.16
CA VAL A 313 -24.30 -12.31 -13.23
C VAL A 313 -23.94 -13.05 -14.51
N GLY A 314 -24.84 -13.92 -14.97
CA GLY A 314 -24.68 -14.68 -16.20
C GLY A 314 -24.74 -13.79 -17.46
N PRO A 315 -24.34 -14.33 -18.63
CA PRO A 315 -24.23 -13.54 -19.85
C PRO A 315 -25.59 -12.97 -20.32
N GLY A 316 -25.56 -11.80 -20.97
CA GLY A 316 -26.76 -11.18 -21.56
C GLY A 316 -27.77 -10.61 -20.57
N CYS A 317 -27.47 -10.57 -19.27
CA CYS A 317 -28.38 -10.04 -18.26
C CYS A 317 -28.60 -8.54 -18.37
N ARG A 318 -29.82 -8.09 -18.01
CA ARG A 318 -30.16 -6.67 -17.85
C ARG A 318 -30.63 -6.39 -16.44
N VAL A 319 -29.90 -5.50 -15.75
CA VAL A 319 -30.12 -5.23 -14.31
C VAL A 319 -30.23 -3.71 -14.07
N PRO A 320 -31.37 -3.09 -14.44
CA PRO A 320 -31.59 -1.65 -14.23
C PRO A 320 -32.12 -1.37 -12.83
N ALA A 321 -31.63 -0.30 -12.18
CA ALA A 321 -32.16 0.26 -10.93
C ALA A 321 -32.55 -0.80 -9.88
N ALA A 322 -31.65 -1.75 -9.63
CA ALA A 322 -31.91 -2.89 -8.74
C ALA A 322 -30.82 -3.03 -7.68
N TRP A 323 -31.15 -3.69 -6.57
CA TRP A 323 -30.23 -4.07 -5.53
C TRP A 323 -30.13 -5.60 -5.45
N VAL A 324 -28.93 -6.15 -5.74
CA VAL A 324 -28.72 -7.60 -5.82
C VAL A 324 -27.53 -7.99 -4.96
N SER A 325 -27.74 -8.88 -3.98
CA SER A 325 -26.69 -9.30 -3.02
C SER A 325 -26.61 -10.80 -2.87
N ASN A 326 -25.39 -11.35 -2.80
CA ASN A 326 -25.07 -12.74 -2.46
C ASN A 326 -25.85 -13.77 -3.29
N THR A 327 -26.09 -13.52 -4.57
CA THR A 327 -26.94 -14.36 -5.41
C THR A 327 -26.38 -14.51 -6.81
N ARG A 328 -26.91 -15.51 -7.53
CA ARG A 328 -26.63 -15.75 -8.94
C ARG A 328 -27.83 -15.42 -9.79
N LEU A 329 -27.61 -14.67 -10.86
CA LEU A 329 -28.53 -14.43 -11.95
C LEU A 329 -28.12 -15.30 -13.14
N GLU A 330 -29.02 -16.14 -13.62
CA GLU A 330 -28.78 -16.97 -14.81
C GLU A 330 -28.73 -16.09 -16.06
N GLY A 331 -28.09 -16.60 -17.15
CA GLY A 331 -27.97 -15.86 -18.39
C GLY A 331 -29.30 -15.37 -18.94
N ASP A 332 -29.28 -14.26 -19.66
CA ASP A 332 -30.43 -13.57 -20.27
C ASP A 332 -31.52 -13.13 -19.26
N THR A 333 -31.21 -13.12 -17.96
CA THR A 333 -32.11 -12.63 -16.92
C THR A 333 -32.35 -11.13 -17.05
N ILE A 334 -33.63 -10.71 -17.06
CA ILE A 334 -34.04 -9.33 -16.98
C ILE A 334 -34.62 -9.08 -15.60
N VAL A 335 -33.91 -8.30 -14.78
CA VAL A 335 -34.38 -7.88 -13.45
C VAL A 335 -35.29 -6.68 -13.62
N ALA A 336 -36.48 -6.72 -13.00
CA ALA A 336 -37.37 -5.57 -13.02
C ALA A 336 -36.77 -4.41 -12.22
N PRO A 337 -36.92 -3.15 -12.68
CA PRO A 337 -36.45 -1.99 -11.91
C PRO A 337 -37.03 -1.97 -10.49
N PHE A 338 -36.27 -1.41 -9.55
CA PHE A 338 -36.62 -1.30 -8.12
C PHE A 338 -36.79 -2.65 -7.39
N THR A 339 -36.19 -3.68 -7.92
CA THR A 339 -36.15 -5.00 -7.29
C THR A 339 -35.00 -5.10 -6.30
N SER A 340 -35.23 -5.72 -5.14
CA SER A 340 -34.21 -6.15 -4.19
C SER A 340 -34.16 -7.68 -4.16
N ILE A 341 -33.00 -8.25 -4.42
CA ILE A 341 -32.74 -9.69 -4.38
C ILE A 341 -31.58 -9.93 -3.41
N GLU A 342 -31.84 -10.65 -2.34
CA GLU A 342 -30.85 -11.04 -1.35
C GLU A 342 -31.03 -12.48 -0.97
N ARG A 343 -29.94 -13.27 -0.88
CA ARG A 343 -29.97 -14.67 -0.40
C ARG A 343 -28.90 -14.88 0.67
#